data_d27c34b0376ff612fb27952f86f89a0a
#
_entry.id   d27c34b0376ff612fb27952f86f89a0a
#
_cell.length_a   1.000
_cell.length_b   1.000
_cell.length_c   1.000
_cell.angle_alpha   90.00
_cell.angle_beta   90.00
_cell.angle_gamma   90.00
#
_symmetry.space_group_name_H-M   'P 1'
#
loop_
_entity.id
_entity.type
_entity.pdbx_description
1 polymer ?
#
loop_
_entity_poly.entity_id
_entity_poly.type
_entity_poly.pdbx_seq_one_letter_code
_entity_poly.pdbx_strand_id
1 'polypeptide(L)'
;MYKFYGILIITILLMISTLHIDEVIEERQRNEQNAKQELAAKWSEHQVAGAVVLSIPVIENLSHQNTLHFLPENLEINADVKNITKKSGIYKVPLYETRILMSGSFSDVSAKVFETVDTTINWNKANLSLGVLELRGLKSLDIKWNGKTVASEVGDMPSGIIGSARTVLDGAKEEETNLKAPFVGSAVIAKITPDKKLKQEGKGEFSIEMVLRGSERIEFYPFAQTTTVTLTSTEETPTFQGVFLPEKYGVKDNKFHAQWKILGMNRNLPKYWTGDKSFLNEINNSSFGVGFNGPEENYELNALSNKYTLLFIALTFITLISLEVILKFRFHLVHYAMTGTALIVFYYLLLSFSEQIGFGLAYGLAAVATIFSISIYVFRITKVRKSTWIVCSQLGLLYSFLYGLLKIEDFQFAFEATGLWIIVAALMYATIKIDWFNFFKDQSKKQIVINNQE
;
A
#
# COMPACT_ATOMS: atom_id res chain seq x y z
N MET A 1 -16.56 -26.33 -40.02
CA MET A 1 -15.32 -26.67 -39.27
C MET A 1 -14.30 -25.54 -39.33
N TYR A 2 -13.84 -25.05 -40.48
CA TYR A 2 -12.80 -23.99 -40.58
C TYR A 2 -13.12 -22.69 -39.84
N LYS A 3 -14.39 -22.27 -39.78
CA LYS A 3 -14.78 -21.05 -39.05
C LYS A 3 -14.57 -21.14 -37.56
N PHE A 4 -14.85 -22.31 -36.95
CA PHE A 4 -14.62 -22.53 -35.53
C PHE A 4 -13.13 -22.48 -35.18
N TYR A 5 -12.29 -23.14 -35.99
CA TYR A 5 -10.84 -23.01 -35.83
C TYR A 5 -10.35 -21.57 -36.00
N GLY A 6 -10.94 -20.82 -36.94
CA GLY A 6 -10.62 -19.40 -37.11
C GLY A 6 -11.00 -18.54 -35.91
N ILE A 7 -12.17 -18.76 -35.31
CA ILE A 7 -12.61 -18.07 -34.09
C ILE A 7 -11.70 -18.45 -32.89
N LEU A 8 -11.33 -19.72 -32.76
CA LEU A 8 -10.41 -20.18 -31.73
C LEU A 8 -9.04 -19.53 -31.86
N ILE A 9 -8.49 -19.47 -33.06
CA ILE A 9 -7.21 -18.80 -33.35
C ILE A 9 -7.29 -17.30 -32.96
N ILE A 10 -8.37 -16.62 -33.36
CA ILE A 10 -8.58 -15.21 -32.99
C ILE A 10 -8.65 -15.07 -31.48
N THR A 11 -9.35 -15.94 -30.78
CA THR A 11 -9.43 -15.92 -29.31
C THR A 11 -8.04 -16.07 -28.68
N ILE A 12 -7.23 -17.00 -29.18
CA ILE A 12 -5.86 -17.23 -28.69
C ILE A 12 -4.99 -15.98 -28.96
N LEU A 13 -5.08 -15.38 -30.14
CA LEU A 13 -4.35 -14.15 -30.47
C LEU A 13 -4.76 -12.98 -29.57
N LEU A 14 -6.06 -12.86 -29.26
CA LEU A 14 -6.56 -11.84 -28.33
C LEU A 14 -6.07 -12.12 -26.89
N MET A 15 -5.96 -13.38 -26.47
CA MET A 15 -5.37 -13.74 -25.17
C MET A 15 -3.89 -13.32 -25.06
N ILE A 16 -3.12 -13.43 -26.14
CA ILE A 16 -1.74 -12.91 -26.12
C ILE A 16 -1.73 -11.40 -25.90
N SER A 17 -2.70 -10.68 -26.47
CA SER A 17 -2.84 -9.24 -26.24
C SER A 17 -3.18 -8.89 -24.78
N THR A 18 -3.88 -9.77 -24.03
CA THR A 18 -4.15 -9.54 -22.60
C THR A 18 -2.89 -9.63 -21.76
N LEU A 19 -1.96 -10.53 -22.08
CA LEU A 19 -0.67 -10.62 -21.41
C LEU A 19 0.15 -9.34 -21.58
N HIS A 20 0.09 -8.74 -22.78
CA HIS A 20 0.75 -7.45 -23.01
C HIS A 20 0.11 -6.30 -22.20
N ILE A 21 -1.19 -6.34 -21.94
CA ILE A 21 -1.85 -5.35 -21.06
C ILE A 21 -1.31 -5.47 -19.65
N ASP A 22 -1.15 -6.68 -19.11
CA ASP A 22 -0.59 -6.92 -17.78
C ASP A 22 0.84 -6.35 -17.69
N GLU A 23 1.69 -6.59 -18.69
CA GLU A 23 3.03 -6.01 -18.77
C GLU A 23 3.01 -4.47 -18.73
N VAL A 24 2.09 -3.84 -19.49
CA VAL A 24 1.94 -2.38 -19.48
C VAL A 24 1.46 -1.86 -18.13
N ILE A 25 0.51 -2.55 -17.48
CA ILE A 25 0.05 -2.18 -16.13
C ILE A 25 1.21 -2.26 -15.13
N GLU A 26 1.98 -3.34 -15.14
CA GLU A 26 3.15 -3.50 -14.27
C GLU A 26 4.24 -2.45 -14.55
N GLU A 27 4.48 -2.12 -15.81
CA GLU A 27 5.42 -1.05 -16.16
C GLU A 27 4.96 0.29 -15.59
N ARG A 28 3.67 0.63 -15.74
CA ARG A 28 3.09 1.86 -15.20
C ARG A 28 3.15 1.90 -13.67
N GLN A 29 2.87 0.80 -13.01
CA GLN A 29 2.99 0.68 -11.56
C GLN A 29 4.44 0.86 -11.09
N ARG A 30 5.41 0.24 -11.77
CA ARG A 30 6.84 0.45 -11.48
C ARG A 30 7.25 1.92 -11.70
N ASN A 31 6.78 2.56 -12.75
CA ASN A 31 7.07 3.97 -13.03
C ASN A 31 6.48 4.90 -11.95
N GLU A 32 5.28 4.59 -11.43
CA GLU A 32 4.70 5.30 -10.29
C GLU A 32 5.54 5.15 -9.03
N GLN A 33 5.94 3.91 -8.69
CA GLN A 33 6.79 3.63 -7.54
C GLN A 33 8.14 4.36 -7.64
N ASN A 34 8.76 4.35 -8.81
CA ASN A 34 10.00 5.09 -9.05
C ASN A 34 9.80 6.60 -8.87
N ALA A 35 8.71 7.16 -9.38
CA ALA A 35 8.39 8.58 -9.23
C ALA A 35 8.13 8.95 -7.76
N LYS A 36 7.45 8.08 -7.00
CA LYS A 36 7.25 8.23 -5.54
C LYS A 36 8.58 8.22 -4.82
N GLN A 37 9.45 7.25 -5.08
CA GLN A 37 10.76 7.14 -4.45
C GLN A 37 11.67 8.32 -4.79
N GLU A 38 11.71 8.75 -6.06
CA GLU A 38 12.51 9.92 -6.46
C GLU A 38 12.07 11.20 -5.75
N LEU A 39 10.76 11.43 -5.62
CA LEU A 39 10.25 12.62 -4.95
C LEU A 39 10.41 12.52 -3.43
N ALA A 40 10.20 11.34 -2.84
CA ALA A 40 10.45 11.06 -1.43
C ALA A 40 11.93 11.30 -1.08
N ALA A 41 12.87 10.83 -1.90
CA ALA A 41 14.31 11.05 -1.72
C ALA A 41 14.69 12.54 -1.74
N LYS A 42 13.96 13.39 -2.44
CA LYS A 42 14.15 14.85 -2.46
C LYS A 42 13.42 15.59 -1.34
N TRP A 43 12.40 14.99 -0.75
CA TRP A 43 11.57 15.59 0.30
C TRP A 43 11.92 15.04 1.68
N SER A 44 11.66 13.82 1.93
CA SER A 44 12.04 12.89 2.98
C SER A 44 11.25 11.59 2.80
N GLU A 45 11.86 10.46 3.13
CA GLU A 45 11.18 9.17 3.17
C GLU A 45 10.16 9.11 4.33
N HIS A 46 9.60 7.92 4.59
CA HIS A 46 8.70 7.73 5.73
C HIS A 46 9.42 8.04 7.05
N GLN A 47 8.67 8.45 8.06
CA GLN A 47 9.22 8.82 9.35
C GLN A 47 8.76 7.90 10.45
N VAL A 48 9.65 7.72 11.43
CA VAL A 48 9.33 7.03 12.68
C VAL A 48 9.72 7.94 13.84
N ALA A 49 8.86 8.04 14.84
CA ALA A 49 9.07 8.88 16.03
C ALA A 49 8.84 8.08 17.33
N GLY A 50 9.20 8.66 18.47
CA GLY A 50 8.94 8.08 19.80
C GLY A 50 10.10 7.30 20.42
N ALA A 51 11.23 7.15 19.71
CA ALA A 51 12.42 6.54 20.26
C ALA A 51 13.20 7.57 21.13
N VAL A 52 12.90 7.63 22.41
CA VAL A 52 13.56 8.51 23.37
C VAL A 52 14.28 7.68 24.43
N VAL A 53 15.59 7.89 24.59
CA VAL A 53 16.44 7.13 25.53
C VAL A 53 17.33 8.08 26.34
N LEU A 54 17.34 7.90 27.65
CA LEU A 54 18.30 8.56 28.54
C LEU A 54 19.52 7.66 28.71
N SER A 55 20.70 8.15 28.35
CA SER A 55 21.98 7.42 28.43
C SER A 55 22.91 8.09 29.43
N ILE A 56 23.46 7.31 30.37
CA ILE A 56 24.36 7.80 31.40
C ILE A 56 25.61 6.92 31.43
N PRO A 57 26.79 7.44 31.06
CA PRO A 57 28.04 6.68 31.11
C PRO A 57 28.43 6.41 32.62
N VAL A 58 28.91 5.21 32.83
CA VAL A 58 29.40 4.75 34.15
C VAL A 58 30.79 4.17 34.02
N ILE A 59 31.54 4.21 35.09
CA ILE A 59 32.87 3.61 35.21
C ILE A 59 32.75 2.46 36.20
N GLU A 60 32.93 1.24 35.71
CA GLU A 60 32.94 0.03 36.53
C GLU A 60 34.38 -0.38 36.83
N ASN A 61 34.69 -0.77 38.05
CA ASN A 61 36.01 -1.27 38.49
C ASN A 61 37.17 -0.44 38.01
N LEU A 62 37.10 0.91 38.04
CA LEU A 62 38.18 1.86 37.72
C LEU A 62 38.68 1.87 36.26
N SER A 63 38.27 0.94 35.40
CA SER A 63 38.82 0.83 34.06
C SER A 63 37.82 0.52 32.92
N HIS A 64 36.68 -0.03 33.22
CA HIS A 64 35.69 -0.35 32.20
C HIS A 64 34.62 0.75 32.10
N GLN A 65 34.58 1.44 30.97
CA GLN A 65 33.50 2.37 30.67
C GLN A 65 32.32 1.59 30.09
N ASN A 66 31.16 1.74 30.73
CA ASN A 66 29.89 1.19 30.26
C ASN A 66 28.85 2.33 30.20
N THR A 67 27.70 2.10 29.57
CA THR A 67 26.62 3.08 29.53
C THR A 67 25.33 2.45 29.96
N LEU A 68 24.66 3.12 30.92
CA LEU A 68 23.33 2.77 31.37
C LEU A 68 22.31 3.47 30.47
N HIS A 69 21.38 2.71 29.92
CA HIS A 69 20.29 3.23 29.10
C HIS A 69 18.97 3.03 29.83
N PHE A 70 18.14 4.07 29.83
CA PHE A 70 16.84 4.09 30.46
C PHE A 70 15.76 4.49 29.47
N LEU A 71 14.64 3.78 29.48
CA LEU A 71 13.44 4.18 28.77
C LEU A 71 12.52 5.02 29.70
N PRO A 72 11.71 5.93 29.15
CA PRO A 72 10.78 6.72 29.90
C PRO A 72 9.74 5.85 30.64
N GLU A 73 9.27 6.32 31.80
CA GLU A 73 8.09 5.76 32.48
C GLU A 73 6.83 6.06 31.69
N ASN A 74 6.67 7.33 31.27
CA ASN A 74 5.55 7.79 30.48
C ASN A 74 6.06 8.54 29.23
N LEU A 75 5.39 8.34 28.13
CA LEU A 75 5.63 9.05 26.87
C LEU A 75 4.28 9.40 26.26
N GLU A 76 4.01 10.67 26.12
CA GLU A 76 2.85 11.21 25.41
C GLU A 76 3.32 11.87 24.13
N ILE A 77 2.71 11.48 22.99
CA ILE A 77 3.03 11.99 21.66
C ILE A 77 1.74 12.56 21.05
N ASN A 78 1.77 13.83 20.68
CA ASN A 78 0.71 14.49 19.96
C ASN A 78 1.24 14.89 18.57
N ALA A 79 0.72 14.25 17.50
CA ALA A 79 1.13 14.46 16.13
C ALA A 79 0.00 15.11 15.31
N ASP A 80 0.24 16.29 14.75
CA ASP A 80 -0.68 16.96 13.82
C ASP A 80 -0.09 16.88 12.40
N VAL A 81 -0.71 16.07 11.56
CA VAL A 81 -0.22 15.73 10.22
C VAL A 81 -1.00 16.52 9.18
N LYS A 82 -0.27 17.31 8.41
CA LYS A 82 -0.79 18.02 7.25
C LYS A 82 -0.36 17.31 5.98
N ASN A 83 -1.31 16.66 5.32
CA ASN A 83 -1.07 15.95 4.07
C ASN A 83 -0.90 16.93 2.91
N ILE A 84 0.04 16.63 2.03
CA ILE A 84 0.44 17.44 0.88
C ILE A 84 0.59 16.52 -0.31
N THR A 85 -0.17 16.74 -1.38
CA THR A 85 0.02 15.98 -2.62
C THR A 85 0.89 16.77 -3.58
N LYS A 86 2.01 16.19 -4.00
CA LYS A 86 2.83 16.73 -5.08
C LYS A 86 2.76 15.85 -6.31
N LYS A 87 2.98 16.45 -7.50
CA LYS A 87 3.00 15.71 -8.77
C LYS A 87 4.44 15.49 -9.23
N SER A 88 4.71 14.27 -9.70
CA SER A 88 5.91 13.91 -10.46
C SER A 88 5.46 13.33 -11.81
N GLY A 89 5.52 14.14 -12.87
CA GLY A 89 4.87 13.82 -14.12
C GLY A 89 3.35 13.71 -13.97
N ILE A 90 2.80 12.55 -14.36
CA ILE A 90 1.37 12.22 -14.21
C ILE A 90 1.03 11.68 -12.81
N TYR A 91 2.02 11.25 -12.03
CA TYR A 91 1.83 10.58 -10.75
C TYR A 91 1.64 11.57 -9.60
N LYS A 92 0.72 11.25 -8.69
CA LYS A 92 0.47 11.99 -7.46
C LYS A 92 1.22 11.28 -6.33
N VAL A 93 2.09 12.02 -5.65
CA VAL A 93 2.90 11.50 -4.55
C VAL A 93 2.39 12.06 -3.25
N PRO A 94 1.91 11.22 -2.31
CA PRO A 94 1.48 11.66 -0.99
C PRO A 94 2.71 11.99 -0.14
N LEU A 95 2.76 13.23 0.32
CA LEU A 95 3.76 13.75 1.23
C LEU A 95 3.04 14.34 2.43
N TYR A 96 3.78 14.58 3.52
CA TYR A 96 3.23 15.28 4.67
C TYR A 96 4.26 16.17 5.36
N GLU A 97 3.75 17.09 6.14
CA GLU A 97 4.48 17.83 7.17
C GLU A 97 3.74 17.60 8.49
N THR A 98 4.45 17.20 9.53
CA THR A 98 3.86 16.92 10.84
C THR A 98 4.54 17.74 11.92
N ARG A 99 3.73 18.33 12.81
CA ARG A 99 4.19 18.88 14.07
C ARG A 99 3.98 17.84 15.15
N ILE A 100 5.06 17.46 15.82
CA ILE A 100 5.05 16.46 16.88
C ILE A 100 5.45 17.12 18.18
N LEU A 101 4.58 16.98 19.18
CA LEU A 101 4.85 17.36 20.56
C LEU A 101 4.99 16.07 21.36
N MET A 102 6.16 15.85 21.95
CA MET A 102 6.41 14.73 22.85
C MET A 102 6.70 15.26 24.24
N SER A 103 6.10 14.64 25.25
CA SER A 103 6.43 14.86 26.64
C SER A 103 6.53 13.54 27.37
N GLY A 104 7.40 13.47 28.36
CA GLY A 104 7.59 12.25 29.11
C GLY A 104 8.40 12.46 30.38
N SER A 105 8.44 11.39 31.17
CA SER A 105 9.15 11.38 32.43
C SER A 105 9.96 10.10 32.61
N PHE A 106 11.09 10.24 33.27
CA PHE A 106 11.90 9.14 33.76
C PHE A 106 11.70 9.00 35.28
N SER A 107 11.66 7.76 35.73
CA SER A 107 11.64 7.39 37.17
C SER A 107 12.69 6.32 37.42
N ASP A 108 13.16 6.24 38.68
CA ASP A 108 14.11 5.22 39.13
C ASP A 108 15.44 5.19 38.35
N VAL A 109 15.90 6.34 37.87
CA VAL A 109 17.21 6.46 37.20
C VAL A 109 18.30 6.34 38.26
N SER A 110 18.78 5.11 38.47
CA SER A 110 19.77 4.80 39.51
C SER A 110 20.72 3.69 39.09
N ALA A 111 22.00 3.82 39.45
CA ALA A 111 22.98 2.74 39.25
C ALA A 111 22.68 1.51 40.12
N LYS A 112 21.93 1.67 41.22
CA LYS A 112 21.55 0.55 42.11
C LYS A 112 20.75 -0.53 41.44
N VAL A 113 20.10 -0.18 40.30
CA VAL A 113 19.34 -1.12 39.48
C VAL A 113 20.24 -2.23 38.87
N PHE A 114 21.53 -1.99 38.76
CA PHE A 114 22.47 -2.92 38.12
C PHE A 114 23.34 -3.72 39.10
N GLU A 115 23.05 -3.64 40.41
CA GLU A 115 23.72 -4.42 41.49
C GLU A 115 25.28 -4.40 41.48
N THR A 116 25.91 -3.44 40.82
CA THR A 116 27.36 -3.34 40.77
C THR A 116 27.91 -2.52 41.92
N VAL A 117 28.80 -3.11 42.75
CA VAL A 117 29.25 -2.60 44.03
C VAL A 117 30.16 -1.37 43.92
N ASP A 118 30.87 -1.19 42.80
CA ASP A 118 31.83 -0.08 42.61
C ASP A 118 31.62 0.66 41.27
N THR A 119 30.43 1.21 41.11
CA THR A 119 30.10 1.97 39.90
C THR A 119 30.07 3.47 40.16
N THR A 120 30.93 4.22 39.50
CA THR A 120 30.92 5.68 39.50
C THR A 120 30.12 6.23 38.33
N ILE A 121 29.04 6.97 38.60
CA ILE A 121 28.19 7.57 37.56
C ILE A 121 28.80 8.86 37.06
N ASN A 122 28.98 8.97 35.73
CA ASN A 122 29.43 10.19 35.09
C ASN A 122 28.25 11.06 34.65
N TRP A 123 27.63 11.70 35.60
CA TRP A 123 26.47 12.57 35.37
C TRP A 123 26.72 13.66 34.34
N ASN A 124 27.95 14.19 34.22
CA ASN A 124 28.28 15.28 33.30
C ASN A 124 28.24 14.87 31.83
N LYS A 125 28.23 13.58 31.55
CA LYS A 125 28.09 13.01 30.19
C LYS A 125 26.71 12.40 29.93
N ALA A 126 25.74 12.64 30.83
CA ALA A 126 24.37 12.19 30.63
C ALA A 126 23.76 12.90 29.38
N ASN A 127 23.09 12.13 28.56
CA ASN A 127 22.45 12.63 27.33
C ASN A 127 21.08 12.01 27.11
N LEU A 128 20.22 12.76 26.41
CA LEU A 128 18.93 12.32 25.92
C LEU A 128 19.06 12.10 24.42
N SER A 129 18.85 10.89 23.94
CA SER A 129 18.87 10.53 22.53
C SER A 129 17.44 10.47 22.01
N LEU A 130 17.21 11.09 20.85
CA LEU A 130 15.95 11.08 20.09
C LEU A 130 16.21 10.42 18.74
N GLY A 131 15.57 9.28 18.49
CA GLY A 131 15.60 8.62 17.18
C GLY A 131 14.66 9.31 16.18
N VAL A 132 15.22 9.67 15.04
CA VAL A 132 14.49 10.19 13.86
C VAL A 132 14.98 9.41 12.67
N LEU A 133 14.09 8.78 11.91
CA LEU A 133 14.50 7.86 10.85
C LEU A 133 15.31 8.57 9.75
N GLU A 134 14.86 9.76 9.34
CA GLU A 134 15.56 10.55 8.36
C GLU A 134 15.66 12.03 8.78
N LEU A 135 16.88 12.48 9.10
CA LEU A 135 17.14 13.84 9.56
C LEU A 135 16.90 14.92 8.50
N ARG A 136 16.94 14.57 7.20
CA ARG A 136 16.62 15.53 6.12
C ARG A 136 15.20 16.09 6.22
N GLY A 137 14.28 15.30 6.78
CA GLY A 137 12.90 15.72 7.03
C GLY A 137 12.75 16.70 8.19
N LEU A 138 13.74 16.80 9.08
CA LEU A 138 13.67 17.64 10.27
C LEU A 138 13.79 19.12 9.91
N LYS A 139 12.73 19.91 10.15
CA LYS A 139 12.69 21.35 9.88
C LYS A 139 13.01 22.20 11.10
N SER A 140 12.54 21.77 12.26
CA SER A 140 12.77 22.43 13.53
C SER A 140 12.73 21.43 14.67
N LEU A 141 13.50 21.71 15.71
CA LEU A 141 13.59 20.89 16.90
C LEU A 141 13.88 21.78 18.10
N ASP A 142 13.08 21.67 19.16
CA ASP A 142 13.31 22.24 20.49
C ASP A 142 13.20 21.15 21.54
N ILE A 143 14.26 20.95 22.31
CA ILE A 143 14.32 19.94 23.36
C ILE A 143 14.45 20.67 24.69
N LYS A 144 13.59 20.34 25.66
CA LYS A 144 13.63 20.83 27.02
C LYS A 144 13.80 19.69 27.99
N TRP A 145 14.69 19.89 28.96
CA TRP A 145 14.90 19.03 30.10
C TRP A 145 14.56 19.77 31.40
N ASN A 146 13.63 19.26 32.19
CA ASN A 146 13.10 19.91 33.38
C ASN A 146 12.75 21.39 33.13
N GLY A 147 12.09 21.68 32.03
CA GLY A 147 11.64 23.02 31.60
C GLY A 147 12.73 23.93 30.99
N LYS A 148 13.99 23.49 30.93
CA LYS A 148 15.09 24.28 30.35
C LYS A 148 15.45 23.77 28.95
N THR A 149 15.57 24.67 27.97
CA THR A 149 16.02 24.32 26.61
C THR A 149 17.46 23.80 26.67
N VAL A 150 17.70 22.72 25.94
CA VAL A 150 18.99 21.99 25.89
C VAL A 150 19.53 22.03 24.48
N ALA A 151 20.83 22.31 24.33
CA ALA A 151 21.49 22.22 23.05
C ALA A 151 21.54 20.77 22.55
N SER A 152 21.29 20.57 21.27
CA SER A 152 21.30 19.26 20.64
C SER A 152 22.24 19.21 19.44
N GLU A 153 22.81 18.07 19.16
CA GLU A 153 23.69 17.78 18.04
C GLU A 153 23.30 16.46 17.35
N VAL A 154 23.71 16.28 16.12
CA VAL A 154 23.53 15.00 15.42
C VAL A 154 24.45 13.95 16.00
N GLY A 155 23.95 12.75 16.21
CA GLY A 155 24.70 11.62 16.73
C GLY A 155 24.01 10.29 16.46
N ASP A 156 24.39 9.27 17.19
CA ASP A 156 23.86 7.91 17.05
C ASP A 156 22.94 7.54 18.20
N MET A 157 21.93 6.72 17.94
CA MET A 157 21.15 6.10 19.00
C MET A 157 22.03 5.15 19.84
N PRO A 158 21.69 4.89 21.10
CA PRO A 158 22.40 3.92 21.91
C PRO A 158 22.54 2.54 21.24
N SER A 159 23.68 1.90 21.47
CA SER A 159 23.88 0.50 21.08
C SER A 159 22.74 -0.39 21.59
N GLY A 160 22.32 -1.34 20.78
CA GLY A 160 21.16 -2.19 21.06
C GLY A 160 19.85 -1.70 20.41
N ILE A 161 19.71 -0.42 20.09
CA ILE A 161 18.59 0.15 19.34
C ILE A 161 18.99 0.34 17.87
N ILE A 162 20.28 0.55 17.61
CA ILE A 162 20.87 0.55 16.27
C ILE A 162 21.40 -0.84 16.00
N GLY A 163 20.98 -1.46 14.88
CA GLY A 163 21.77 -2.54 14.30
C GLY A 163 23.09 -1.95 13.84
N SER A 164 24.19 -2.40 14.39
CA SER A 164 25.48 -2.01 13.86
C SER A 164 25.57 -2.51 12.43
N ALA A 165 25.47 -1.59 11.46
CA ALA A 165 25.72 -1.87 10.05
C ALA A 165 27.13 -2.49 9.82
N ARG A 166 27.99 -2.48 10.83
CA ARG A 166 29.32 -3.09 10.82
C ARG A 166 29.35 -4.61 10.98
N THR A 167 28.32 -5.23 11.56
CA THR A 167 28.31 -6.69 11.77
C THR A 167 27.83 -7.46 10.54
N VAL A 168 27.27 -6.79 9.54
CA VAL A 168 26.78 -7.43 8.30
C VAL A 168 27.88 -7.56 7.24
N LEU A 169 29.04 -6.87 7.39
CA LEU A 169 30.10 -6.88 6.38
C LEU A 169 31.21 -7.91 6.63
N ASP A 170 31.24 -8.59 7.77
CA ASP A 170 32.19 -9.66 8.04
C ASP A 170 31.53 -11.05 8.01
N GLY A 171 31.40 -11.60 6.80
CA GLY A 171 31.44 -13.05 6.57
C GLY A 171 30.19 -13.89 6.75
N ALA A 172 28.99 -13.34 6.76
CA ALA A 172 27.76 -14.13 6.65
C ALA A 172 27.21 -14.06 5.21
N LYS A 173 27.02 -15.22 4.58
CA LYS A 173 26.30 -15.36 3.31
C LYS A 173 24.99 -14.60 3.37
N GLU A 174 24.69 -13.87 2.29
CA GLU A 174 23.41 -13.21 2.01
C GLU A 174 22.25 -14.22 2.10
N GLU A 175 21.75 -14.48 3.30
CA GLU A 175 20.37 -14.80 3.49
C GLU A 175 19.68 -13.46 3.70
N GLU A 176 18.81 -13.09 2.76
CA GLU A 176 17.98 -11.90 2.74
C GLU A 176 17.09 -11.84 4.00
N THR A 177 17.66 -11.47 5.12
CA THR A 177 16.87 -10.91 6.22
C THR A 177 16.70 -9.44 5.91
N ASN A 178 15.55 -9.07 5.35
CA ASN A 178 15.06 -7.69 5.13
C ASN A 178 14.87 -6.89 6.45
N LEU A 179 15.72 -7.11 7.44
CA LEU A 179 15.77 -6.38 8.71
C LEU A 179 16.55 -5.08 8.51
N LYS A 180 15.92 -4.08 7.92
CA LYS A 180 16.43 -2.71 7.96
C LYS A 180 16.45 -2.27 9.42
N ALA A 181 17.64 -2.04 9.97
CA ALA A 181 17.79 -1.43 11.28
C ALA A 181 17.14 -0.03 11.27
N PRO A 182 16.18 0.26 12.16
CA PRO A 182 15.30 1.43 12.01
C PRO A 182 16.03 2.78 12.18
N PHE A 183 17.20 2.83 12.80
CA PHE A 183 17.88 4.11 13.08
C PHE A 183 19.38 4.06 12.80
N VAL A 184 19.80 3.55 11.66
CA VAL A 184 21.23 3.54 11.31
C VAL A 184 21.70 4.97 11.04
N GLY A 185 22.48 5.53 11.98
CA GLY A 185 23.13 6.81 11.81
C GLY A 185 22.25 8.07 11.90
N SER A 186 21.07 7.98 12.53
CA SER A 186 20.11 9.09 12.54
C SER A 186 19.51 9.31 13.93
N ALA A 187 20.24 10.02 14.79
CA ALA A 187 19.71 10.47 16.07
C ALA A 187 20.07 11.92 16.33
N VAL A 188 19.30 12.54 17.21
CA VAL A 188 19.63 13.82 17.81
C VAL A 188 19.97 13.58 19.27
N ILE A 189 21.14 14.03 19.69
CA ILE A 189 21.63 13.90 21.06
C ILE A 189 21.57 15.27 21.76
N ALA A 190 20.84 15.34 22.86
CA ALA A 190 20.79 16.49 23.74
C ALA A 190 21.62 16.24 25.02
N LYS A 191 22.63 17.07 25.26
CA LYS A 191 23.45 17.01 26.47
C LYS A 191 22.66 17.62 27.64
N ILE A 192 22.14 16.77 28.53
CA ILE A 192 21.37 17.23 29.65
C ILE A 192 22.28 17.72 30.81
N THR A 193 21.82 18.73 31.53
CA THR A 193 22.46 19.16 32.77
C THR A 193 21.75 18.49 33.94
N PRO A 194 22.38 17.49 34.59
CA PRO A 194 21.76 16.74 35.70
C PRO A 194 21.58 17.63 36.92
N ASP A 195 20.36 17.78 37.35
CA ASP A 195 19.99 18.51 38.55
C ASP A 195 19.90 17.60 39.79
N LYS A 196 19.51 18.17 40.95
CA LYS A 196 19.31 17.42 42.16
C LYS A 196 18.19 16.37 42.05
N LYS A 197 17.14 16.70 41.27
CA LYS A 197 15.99 15.80 41.06
C LYS A 197 16.43 14.50 40.37
N LEU A 198 17.27 14.60 39.33
CA LEU A 198 17.81 13.43 38.65
C LEU A 198 18.81 12.65 39.52
N LYS A 199 19.76 13.36 40.15
CA LYS A 199 20.86 12.72 40.91
C LYS A 199 20.41 12.05 42.20
N GLN A 200 19.43 12.63 42.92
CA GLN A 200 18.99 12.18 44.23
C GLN A 200 17.70 11.35 44.17
N GLU A 201 16.74 11.75 43.32
CA GLU A 201 15.44 11.12 43.23
C GLU A 201 15.29 10.18 42.03
N GLY A 202 16.26 10.18 41.10
CA GLY A 202 16.19 9.38 39.89
C GLY A 202 15.07 9.82 38.91
N LYS A 203 14.65 11.10 39.00
CA LYS A 203 13.52 11.61 38.20
C LYS A 203 13.96 12.72 37.25
N GLY A 204 13.37 12.71 36.04
CA GLY A 204 13.57 13.74 35.04
C GLY A 204 12.37 13.85 34.11
N GLU A 205 12.12 15.05 33.63
CA GLU A 205 11.04 15.31 32.70
C GLU A 205 11.63 15.91 31.40
N PHE A 206 11.08 15.53 30.27
CA PHE A 206 11.45 16.10 28.97
C PHE A 206 10.23 16.55 28.19
N SER A 207 10.45 17.54 27.34
CA SER A 207 9.50 17.97 26.34
C SER A 207 10.25 18.26 25.04
N ILE A 208 9.74 17.71 23.96
CA ILE A 208 10.33 17.83 22.63
C ILE A 208 9.25 18.34 21.68
N GLU A 209 9.55 19.42 20.98
CA GLU A 209 8.74 19.93 19.89
C GLU A 209 9.54 19.82 18.61
N MET A 210 8.99 19.16 17.59
CA MET A 210 9.64 19.06 16.29
C MET A 210 8.66 19.16 15.13
N VAL A 211 9.16 19.64 14.00
CA VAL A 211 8.45 19.61 12.72
C VAL A 211 9.21 18.73 11.77
N LEU A 212 8.54 17.66 11.32
CA LEU A 212 9.09 16.67 10.40
C LEU A 212 8.34 16.70 9.06
N ARG A 213 9.08 16.47 7.99
CA ARG A 213 8.56 16.10 6.67
C ARG A 213 8.71 14.61 6.47
N GLY A 214 7.78 14.04 5.74
CA GLY A 214 7.85 12.63 5.36
C GLY A 214 6.97 12.33 4.16
N SER A 215 7.00 11.07 3.75
CA SER A 215 6.19 10.51 2.67
C SER A 215 5.52 9.21 3.12
N GLU A 216 4.46 8.85 2.44
CA GLU A 216 3.75 7.56 2.52
C GLU A 216 3.17 7.21 3.90
N ARG A 217 3.97 7.19 4.98
CA ARG A 217 3.52 6.77 6.31
C ARG A 217 4.27 7.48 7.43
N ILE A 218 3.63 7.55 8.59
CA ILE A 218 4.25 7.94 9.86
C ILE A 218 3.98 6.84 10.89
N GLU A 219 5.03 6.41 11.55
CA GLU A 219 4.98 5.35 12.57
C GLU A 219 5.55 5.85 13.89
N PHE A 220 5.21 5.14 14.96
CA PHE A 220 5.67 5.42 16.31
C PHE A 220 6.20 4.16 16.96
N TYR A 221 7.20 4.32 17.80
CA TYR A 221 7.69 3.26 18.68
C TYR A 221 7.24 3.48 20.14
N PRO A 222 6.70 2.44 20.78
CA PRO A 222 6.26 2.56 22.19
C PRO A 222 7.43 2.40 23.16
N PHE A 223 8.33 3.38 23.24
CA PHE A 223 9.57 3.30 24.04
C PHE A 223 9.39 3.64 25.53
N ALA A 224 8.17 3.79 26.04
CA ALA A 224 7.94 4.03 27.48
C ALA A 224 7.24 2.85 28.16
N GLN A 225 7.19 2.85 29.49
CA GLN A 225 6.35 1.89 30.22
C GLN A 225 4.85 2.13 29.94
N THR A 226 4.49 3.38 29.69
CA THR A 226 3.19 3.75 29.14
C THR A 226 3.41 4.74 28.01
N THR A 227 3.01 4.37 26.78
CA THR A 227 3.06 5.25 25.61
C THR A 227 1.65 5.58 25.16
N THR A 228 1.32 6.86 25.11
CA THR A 228 0.06 7.35 24.56
C THR A 228 0.36 8.18 23.30
N VAL A 229 -0.27 7.84 22.20
CA VAL A 229 -0.12 8.60 20.95
C VAL A 229 -1.49 9.10 20.50
N THR A 230 -1.58 10.40 20.25
CA THR A 230 -2.74 11.04 19.61
C THR A 230 -2.30 11.60 18.28
N LEU A 231 -2.93 11.16 17.21
CA LEU A 231 -2.66 11.62 15.85
C LEU A 231 -3.88 12.31 15.28
N THR A 232 -3.66 13.46 14.66
CA THR A 232 -4.65 14.13 13.83
C THR A 232 -4.10 14.26 12.41
N SER A 233 -4.96 14.09 11.39
CA SER A 233 -4.55 14.16 9.98
C SER A 233 -5.59 14.89 9.16
N THR A 234 -5.14 15.60 8.13
CA THR A 234 -6.01 16.18 7.10
C THR A 234 -6.48 15.14 6.08
N GLU A 235 -5.88 13.95 6.04
CA GLU A 235 -6.38 12.80 5.29
C GLU A 235 -7.50 12.15 6.09
N GLU A 236 -8.67 11.97 5.47
CA GLU A 236 -9.87 11.46 6.15
C GLU A 236 -9.86 9.93 6.31
N THR A 237 -9.16 9.22 5.44
CA THR A 237 -9.16 7.75 5.37
C THR A 237 -7.75 7.16 5.31
N PRO A 238 -6.87 7.43 6.30
CA PRO A 238 -5.57 6.79 6.34
C PRO A 238 -5.70 5.30 6.67
N THR A 239 -4.74 4.50 6.24
CA THR A 239 -4.64 3.08 6.61
C THR A 239 -3.85 2.91 7.89
N PHE A 240 -4.24 1.94 8.74
CA PHE A 240 -3.46 1.61 9.92
C PHE A 240 -2.25 0.75 9.54
N GLN A 241 -1.11 1.06 10.15
CA GLN A 241 0.16 0.38 9.94
C GLN A 241 0.70 -0.20 11.24
N GLY A 242 1.48 -1.29 11.13
CA GLY A 242 2.16 -1.91 12.27
C GLY A 242 1.28 -2.85 13.08
N VAL A 243 1.70 -3.16 14.32
CA VAL A 243 1.15 -4.27 15.10
C VAL A 243 0.05 -3.86 16.08
N PHE A 244 -0.16 -2.57 16.32
CA PHE A 244 -1.18 -2.06 17.23
C PHE A 244 -2.23 -1.23 16.53
N LEU A 245 -3.49 -1.62 16.68
CA LEU A 245 -4.62 -0.81 16.25
C LEU A 245 -4.93 0.28 17.29
N PRO A 246 -5.48 1.44 16.87
CA PRO A 246 -5.88 2.48 17.82
C PRO A 246 -7.05 2.03 18.69
N GLU A 247 -7.07 2.48 19.96
CA GLU A 247 -8.21 2.27 20.86
C GLU A 247 -9.44 3.08 20.43
N LYS A 248 -9.18 4.27 19.87
CA LYS A 248 -10.23 5.17 19.37
C LYS A 248 -9.78 5.79 18.06
N TYR A 249 -10.66 5.83 17.08
CA TYR A 249 -10.42 6.52 15.83
C TYR A 249 -11.73 6.98 15.19
N GLY A 250 -11.64 7.96 14.30
CA GLY A 250 -12.77 8.47 13.53
C GLY A 250 -12.49 9.82 12.90
N VAL A 251 -13.44 10.31 12.11
CA VAL A 251 -13.38 11.62 11.48
C VAL A 251 -14.21 12.60 12.27
N LYS A 252 -13.62 13.74 12.63
CA LYS A 252 -14.29 14.85 13.29
C LYS A 252 -13.75 16.16 12.72
N ASP A 253 -14.65 17.12 12.40
CA ASP A 253 -14.31 18.42 11.84
C ASP A 253 -13.42 18.32 10.57
N ASN A 254 -13.74 17.37 9.67
CA ASN A 254 -12.98 17.04 8.45
C ASN A 254 -11.52 16.69 8.71
N LYS A 255 -11.22 16.15 9.89
CA LYS A 255 -9.90 15.62 10.24
C LYS A 255 -10.05 14.22 10.79
N PHE A 256 -9.14 13.35 10.39
CA PHE A 256 -8.99 12.04 11.02
C PHE A 256 -8.32 12.19 12.38
N HIS A 257 -8.81 11.43 13.36
CA HIS A 257 -8.25 11.34 14.71
C HIS A 257 -8.04 9.88 15.07
N ALA A 258 -6.90 9.57 15.63
CA ALA A 258 -6.62 8.25 16.18
C ALA A 258 -5.85 8.36 17.49
N GLN A 259 -6.14 7.45 18.44
CA GLN A 259 -5.49 7.40 19.75
C GLN A 259 -5.08 5.97 20.07
N TRP A 260 -3.82 5.81 20.45
CA TRP A 260 -3.24 4.56 20.94
C TRP A 260 -2.80 4.74 22.40
N LYS A 261 -2.93 3.67 23.18
CA LYS A 261 -2.33 3.56 24.49
C LYS A 261 -1.69 2.18 24.63
N ILE A 262 -0.38 2.14 24.75
CA ILE A 262 0.40 0.92 24.75
C ILE A 262 1.19 0.83 26.04
N LEU A 263 1.04 -0.30 26.75
CA LEU A 263 1.74 -0.57 27.99
C LEU A 263 3.07 -1.26 27.72
N GLY A 264 4.05 -1.08 28.57
CA GLY A 264 5.37 -1.69 28.46
C GLY A 264 5.35 -3.21 28.40
N MET A 265 4.35 -3.86 28.98
CA MET A 265 4.15 -5.30 28.89
C MET A 265 3.64 -5.80 27.52
N ASN A 266 3.14 -4.91 26.66
CA ASN A 266 2.72 -5.25 25.32
C ASN A 266 3.89 -5.29 24.32
N ARG A 267 5.08 -4.89 24.76
CA ARG A 267 6.31 -4.90 23.99
C ARG A 267 7.41 -5.64 24.77
N ASN A 268 8.31 -6.29 24.08
CA ASN A 268 9.38 -7.08 24.70
C ASN A 268 10.69 -6.28 24.85
N LEU A 269 10.58 -5.00 25.31
CA LEU A 269 11.73 -4.13 25.57
C LEU A 269 11.93 -3.95 27.07
N PRO A 270 13.16 -4.04 27.59
CA PRO A 270 13.44 -3.80 29.00
C PRO A 270 13.28 -2.32 29.36
N LYS A 271 12.99 -2.01 30.62
CA LYS A 271 12.93 -0.63 31.13
C LYS A 271 14.31 0.05 31.08
N TYR A 272 15.36 -0.73 31.25
CA TYR A 272 16.76 -0.28 31.27
C TYR A 272 17.68 -1.44 30.82
N TRP A 273 18.84 -1.10 30.29
CA TRP A 273 19.89 -2.07 29.91
C TRP A 273 21.29 -1.44 29.97
N THR A 274 22.30 -2.31 29.89
CA THR A 274 23.71 -1.93 29.75
C THR A 274 24.34 -2.64 28.57
N GLY A 275 25.37 -2.03 27.99
CA GLY A 275 26.16 -2.65 26.94
C GLY A 275 25.42 -2.81 25.60
N ASP A 276 25.90 -3.76 24.79
CA ASP A 276 25.53 -3.88 23.37
C ASP A 276 24.44 -4.93 23.08
N LYS A 277 23.47 -5.11 23.99
CA LYS A 277 22.34 -6.02 23.72
C LYS A 277 21.50 -5.44 22.58
N SER A 278 21.27 -6.25 21.54
CA SER A 278 20.41 -5.86 20.41
C SER A 278 18.95 -6.16 20.69
N PHE A 279 18.08 -5.17 20.45
CA PHE A 279 16.61 -5.25 20.57
C PHE A 279 15.92 -4.96 19.24
N LEU A 280 16.62 -5.13 18.12
CA LEU A 280 16.13 -4.76 16.79
C LEU A 280 14.84 -5.48 16.40
N ASN A 281 14.76 -6.78 16.69
CA ASN A 281 13.57 -7.56 16.38
C ASN A 281 12.36 -7.09 17.17
N GLU A 282 12.55 -6.83 18.46
CA GLU A 282 11.51 -6.34 19.37
C GLU A 282 11.02 -4.96 18.95
N ILE A 283 11.93 -4.09 18.53
CA ILE A 283 11.63 -2.74 18.08
C ILE A 283 10.86 -2.79 16.76
N ASN A 284 11.36 -3.52 15.74
CA ASN A 284 10.70 -3.65 14.44
C ASN A 284 9.30 -4.25 14.56
N ASN A 285 9.11 -5.19 15.49
CA ASN A 285 7.82 -5.82 15.76
C ASN A 285 6.93 -5.03 16.73
N SER A 286 7.25 -3.79 17.04
CA SER A 286 6.46 -2.94 17.94
C SER A 286 6.00 -1.63 17.31
N SER A 287 6.34 -1.34 16.09
CA SER A 287 5.91 -0.11 15.41
C SER A 287 4.41 -0.09 15.14
N PHE A 288 3.82 1.10 15.15
CA PHE A 288 2.42 1.34 14.79
C PHE A 288 2.25 2.77 14.29
N GLY A 289 1.22 2.99 13.49
CA GLY A 289 0.97 4.32 12.94
C GLY A 289 -0.07 4.34 11.85
N VAL A 290 0.08 5.26 10.91
CA VAL A 290 -0.81 5.43 9.76
C VAL A 290 -0.03 5.57 8.46
N GLY A 291 -0.60 5.00 7.40
CA GLY A 291 -0.17 5.20 6.02
C GLY A 291 -1.13 6.14 5.29
N PHE A 292 -0.58 6.98 4.45
CA PHE A 292 -1.29 7.90 3.59
C PHE A 292 -1.22 7.36 2.18
N ASN A 293 -2.19 6.52 1.82
CA ASN A 293 -2.18 5.88 0.51
C ASN A 293 -2.54 6.90 -0.56
N GLY A 294 -1.67 7.03 -1.54
CA GLY A 294 -2.05 7.61 -2.82
C GLY A 294 -2.98 6.65 -3.59
N PRO A 295 -3.42 7.02 -4.79
CA PRO A 295 -4.36 6.24 -5.60
C PRO A 295 -3.74 4.94 -6.18
N GLU A 296 -3.13 4.10 -5.34
CA GLU A 296 -2.60 2.77 -5.73
C GLU A 296 -3.72 1.83 -6.21
N GLU A 297 -4.94 2.02 -5.71
CA GLU A 297 -6.12 1.25 -6.11
C GLU A 297 -6.36 1.21 -7.62
N ASN A 298 -5.95 2.24 -8.38
CA ASN A 298 -6.25 2.30 -9.81
C ASN A 298 -5.56 1.18 -10.60
N TYR A 299 -4.29 0.87 -10.33
CA TYR A 299 -3.57 -0.17 -11.08
C TYR A 299 -4.01 -1.58 -10.65
N GLU A 300 -4.28 -1.79 -9.38
CA GLU A 300 -4.82 -3.05 -8.87
C GLU A 300 -6.19 -3.35 -9.48
N LEU A 301 -7.10 -2.35 -9.54
CA LEU A 301 -8.39 -2.49 -10.17
C LEU A 301 -8.28 -2.71 -11.69
N ASN A 302 -7.31 -2.08 -12.38
CA ASN A 302 -7.04 -2.33 -13.78
C ASN A 302 -6.55 -3.77 -14.01
N ALA A 303 -5.60 -4.25 -13.21
CA ALA A 303 -5.09 -5.62 -13.28
C ALA A 303 -6.20 -6.64 -12.99
N LEU A 304 -7.01 -6.40 -11.94
CA LEU A 304 -8.14 -7.24 -11.61
C LEU A 304 -9.18 -7.26 -12.75
N SER A 305 -9.47 -6.10 -13.35
CA SER A 305 -10.36 -6.00 -14.51
C SER A 305 -9.86 -6.85 -15.69
N ASN A 306 -8.54 -6.84 -15.97
CA ASN A 306 -7.95 -7.58 -17.09
C ASN A 306 -8.10 -9.11 -16.95
N LYS A 307 -8.13 -9.66 -15.73
CA LYS A 307 -8.36 -11.10 -15.48
C LYS A 307 -9.66 -11.62 -16.09
N TYR A 308 -10.67 -10.76 -16.23
CA TYR A 308 -11.97 -11.15 -16.80
C TYR A 308 -12.07 -10.98 -18.32
N THR A 309 -11.02 -10.53 -18.99
CA THR A 309 -11.03 -10.27 -20.46
C THR A 309 -11.47 -11.48 -21.26
N LEU A 310 -10.97 -12.68 -20.91
CA LEU A 310 -11.35 -13.92 -21.61
C LEU A 310 -12.85 -14.20 -21.52
N LEU A 311 -13.46 -13.96 -20.37
CA LEU A 311 -14.89 -14.11 -20.16
C LEU A 311 -15.69 -13.17 -21.10
N PHE A 312 -15.27 -11.91 -21.19
CA PHE A 312 -15.89 -10.93 -22.09
C PHE A 312 -15.80 -11.34 -23.55
N ILE A 313 -14.63 -11.75 -24.01
CA ILE A 313 -14.41 -12.22 -25.37
C ILE A 313 -15.28 -13.44 -25.67
N ALA A 314 -15.25 -14.45 -24.80
CA ALA A 314 -16.00 -15.69 -24.97
C ALA A 314 -17.52 -15.44 -25.05
N LEU A 315 -18.07 -14.69 -24.08
CA LEU A 315 -19.51 -14.38 -24.04
C LEU A 315 -19.96 -13.55 -25.23
N THR A 316 -19.15 -12.57 -25.64
CA THR A 316 -19.47 -11.76 -26.82
C THR A 316 -19.43 -12.61 -28.10
N PHE A 317 -18.45 -13.49 -28.25
CA PHE A 317 -18.38 -14.37 -29.43
C PHE A 317 -19.53 -15.39 -29.46
N ILE A 318 -19.90 -15.96 -28.31
CA ILE A 318 -21.08 -16.84 -28.20
C ILE A 318 -22.35 -16.08 -28.59
N THR A 319 -22.50 -14.82 -28.17
CA THR A 319 -23.63 -13.97 -28.55
C THR A 319 -23.67 -13.73 -30.07
N LEU A 320 -22.53 -13.41 -30.67
CA LEU A 320 -22.44 -13.22 -32.15
C LEU A 320 -22.78 -14.53 -32.90
N ILE A 321 -22.29 -15.68 -32.41
CA ILE A 321 -22.64 -17.00 -33.00
C ILE A 321 -24.14 -17.27 -32.85
N SER A 322 -24.72 -16.98 -31.70
CA SER A 322 -26.16 -17.16 -31.42
C SER A 322 -27.01 -16.27 -32.36
N LEU A 323 -26.60 -15.01 -32.55
CA LEU A 323 -27.25 -14.10 -33.51
C LEU A 323 -27.15 -14.61 -34.98
N GLU A 324 -26.03 -15.19 -35.34
CA GLU A 324 -25.85 -15.79 -36.68
C GLU A 324 -26.85 -16.93 -36.91
N VAL A 325 -27.08 -17.77 -35.90
CA VAL A 325 -28.08 -18.85 -36.00
C VAL A 325 -29.50 -18.32 -36.06
N ILE A 326 -29.84 -17.37 -35.15
CA ILE A 326 -31.21 -16.84 -35.02
C ILE A 326 -31.61 -16.01 -36.25
N LEU A 327 -30.72 -15.15 -36.75
CA LEU A 327 -30.99 -14.24 -37.87
C LEU A 327 -30.72 -14.84 -39.22
N LYS A 328 -30.17 -16.09 -39.27
CA LYS A 328 -29.71 -16.76 -40.52
C LYS A 328 -28.72 -15.88 -41.31
N PHE A 329 -27.98 -15.04 -40.63
CA PHE A 329 -26.93 -14.17 -41.16
C PHE A 329 -25.56 -14.78 -40.92
N ARG A 330 -24.57 -14.56 -41.82
CA ARG A 330 -23.21 -15.12 -41.67
C ARG A 330 -22.24 -14.00 -41.35
N PHE A 331 -21.66 -14.03 -40.15
CA PHE A 331 -20.52 -13.17 -39.85
C PHE A 331 -19.22 -13.76 -40.44
N HIS A 332 -18.42 -12.92 -41.06
CA HIS A 332 -17.06 -13.30 -41.46
C HIS A 332 -16.11 -13.28 -40.29
N LEU A 333 -14.99 -14.02 -40.34
CA LEU A 333 -13.99 -14.06 -39.27
C LEU A 333 -13.47 -12.67 -38.88
N VAL A 334 -13.34 -11.76 -39.84
CA VAL A 334 -12.94 -10.36 -39.62
C VAL A 334 -13.87 -9.66 -38.61
N HIS A 335 -15.16 -9.96 -38.61
CA HIS A 335 -16.10 -9.32 -37.66
C HIS A 335 -15.84 -9.76 -36.21
N TYR A 336 -15.47 -11.03 -36.00
CA TYR A 336 -15.05 -11.53 -34.70
C TYR A 336 -13.73 -10.89 -34.27
N ALA A 337 -12.75 -10.78 -35.16
CA ALA A 337 -11.48 -10.12 -34.87
C ALA A 337 -11.67 -8.66 -34.48
N MET A 338 -12.44 -7.89 -35.28
CA MET A 338 -12.69 -6.47 -35.00
C MET A 338 -13.45 -6.26 -33.65
N THR A 339 -14.46 -7.10 -33.36
CA THR A 339 -15.18 -7.04 -32.10
C THR A 339 -14.27 -7.40 -30.93
N GLY A 340 -13.45 -8.46 -31.06
CA GLY A 340 -12.50 -8.83 -30.03
C GLY A 340 -11.44 -7.75 -29.79
N THR A 341 -10.93 -7.13 -30.86
CA THR A 341 -10.00 -5.99 -30.74
C THR A 341 -10.65 -4.82 -29.99
N ALA A 342 -11.93 -4.51 -30.27
CA ALA A 342 -12.63 -3.45 -29.54
C ALA A 342 -12.76 -3.75 -28.03
N LEU A 343 -12.94 -5.03 -27.65
CA LEU A 343 -12.94 -5.45 -26.25
C LEU A 343 -11.56 -5.30 -25.60
N ILE A 344 -10.48 -5.56 -26.31
CA ILE A 344 -9.11 -5.34 -25.83
C ILE A 344 -8.82 -3.85 -25.66
N VAL A 345 -9.22 -3.03 -26.63
CA VAL A 345 -9.03 -1.56 -26.59
C VAL A 345 -9.71 -0.94 -25.35
N PHE A 346 -10.81 -1.53 -24.87
CA PHE A 346 -11.43 -1.10 -23.61
C PHE A 346 -10.41 -1.01 -22.46
N TYR A 347 -9.55 -2.00 -22.29
CA TYR A 347 -8.58 -2.04 -21.18
C TYR A 347 -7.48 -0.98 -21.35
N TYR A 348 -7.05 -0.71 -22.57
CA TYR A 348 -6.11 0.40 -22.83
C TYR A 348 -6.75 1.77 -22.56
N LEU A 349 -8.02 1.96 -22.94
CA LEU A 349 -8.77 3.18 -22.61
C LEU A 349 -8.96 3.32 -21.08
N LEU A 350 -9.33 2.22 -20.42
CA LEU A 350 -9.52 2.19 -18.98
C LEU A 350 -8.23 2.58 -18.26
N LEU A 351 -7.10 1.96 -18.62
CA LEU A 351 -5.79 2.28 -18.03
C LEU A 351 -5.42 3.74 -18.27
N SER A 352 -5.50 4.22 -19.49
CA SER A 352 -5.12 5.59 -19.86
C SER A 352 -5.97 6.65 -19.17
N PHE A 353 -7.28 6.45 -19.08
CA PHE A 353 -8.18 7.41 -18.45
C PHE A 353 -8.13 7.32 -16.92
N SER A 354 -7.93 6.14 -16.34
CA SER A 354 -7.87 5.97 -14.88
C SER A 354 -6.73 6.76 -14.24
N GLU A 355 -5.62 6.93 -14.94
CA GLU A 355 -4.49 7.77 -14.50
C GLU A 355 -4.85 9.26 -14.38
N GLN A 356 -5.84 9.74 -15.14
CA GLN A 356 -6.18 11.16 -15.20
C GLN A 356 -7.41 11.53 -14.36
N ILE A 357 -8.49 10.73 -14.48
CA ILE A 357 -9.80 11.07 -13.92
C ILE A 357 -10.27 10.09 -12.84
N GLY A 358 -9.42 9.12 -12.48
CA GLY A 358 -9.73 8.07 -11.51
C GLY A 358 -10.52 6.91 -12.12
N PHE A 359 -10.45 5.74 -11.46
CA PHE A 359 -10.93 4.46 -12.01
C PHE A 359 -12.43 4.48 -12.35
N GLY A 360 -13.30 4.98 -11.46
CA GLY A 360 -14.76 4.89 -11.65
C GLY A 360 -15.26 5.62 -12.89
N LEU A 361 -14.82 6.88 -13.10
CA LEU A 361 -15.20 7.66 -14.29
C LEU A 361 -14.57 7.10 -15.56
N ALA A 362 -13.30 6.68 -15.47
CA ALA A 362 -12.58 6.07 -16.60
C ALA A 362 -13.28 4.79 -17.07
N TYR A 363 -13.68 3.95 -16.13
CA TYR A 363 -14.42 2.72 -16.41
C TYR A 363 -15.73 2.99 -17.15
N GLY A 364 -16.53 3.94 -16.64
CA GLY A 364 -17.78 4.31 -17.27
C GLY A 364 -17.60 4.81 -18.70
N LEU A 365 -16.62 5.69 -18.94
CA LEU A 365 -16.33 6.24 -20.28
C LEU A 365 -15.83 5.14 -21.24
N ALA A 366 -14.90 4.30 -20.80
CA ALA A 366 -14.38 3.21 -21.62
C ALA A 366 -15.47 2.18 -21.96
N ALA A 367 -16.33 1.81 -20.98
CA ALA A 367 -17.44 0.89 -21.21
C ALA A 367 -18.45 1.46 -22.21
N VAL A 368 -18.88 2.70 -22.05
CA VAL A 368 -19.82 3.35 -22.97
C VAL A 368 -19.23 3.44 -24.37
N ALA A 369 -17.96 3.83 -24.53
CA ALA A 369 -17.30 3.91 -25.81
C ALA A 369 -17.25 2.54 -26.52
N THR A 370 -16.91 1.47 -25.78
CA THR A 370 -16.82 0.11 -26.32
C THR A 370 -18.19 -0.44 -26.70
N ILE A 371 -19.19 -0.32 -25.79
CA ILE A 371 -20.56 -0.77 -26.06
C ILE A 371 -21.13 -0.07 -27.30
N PHE A 372 -20.95 1.25 -27.39
CA PHE A 372 -21.43 2.05 -28.51
C PHE A 372 -20.77 1.63 -29.83
N SER A 373 -19.44 1.48 -29.84
CA SER A 373 -18.68 1.08 -31.05
C SER A 373 -19.11 -0.30 -31.54
N ILE A 374 -19.18 -1.30 -30.68
CA ILE A 374 -19.59 -2.67 -31.06
C ILE A 374 -21.04 -2.69 -31.46
N SER A 375 -21.93 -1.98 -30.77
CA SER A 375 -23.37 -1.94 -31.11
C SER A 375 -23.63 -1.32 -32.49
N ILE A 376 -22.96 -0.20 -32.80
CA ILE A 376 -23.05 0.42 -34.13
C ILE A 376 -22.48 -0.52 -35.20
N TYR A 377 -21.36 -1.16 -34.94
CA TYR A 377 -20.72 -2.09 -35.86
C TYR A 377 -21.66 -3.24 -36.22
N VAL A 378 -22.24 -3.89 -35.18
CA VAL A 378 -23.24 -4.96 -35.40
C VAL A 378 -24.47 -4.47 -36.13
N PHE A 379 -24.96 -3.24 -35.81
CA PHE A 379 -26.09 -2.65 -36.55
C PHE A 379 -25.80 -2.46 -38.04
N ARG A 380 -24.63 -1.94 -38.38
CA ARG A 380 -24.24 -1.71 -39.79
C ARG A 380 -24.11 -2.99 -40.58
N ILE A 381 -23.68 -4.07 -39.92
CA ILE A 381 -23.52 -5.38 -40.57
C ILE A 381 -24.89 -6.06 -40.75
N THR A 382 -25.66 -6.15 -39.65
CA THR A 382 -26.93 -6.92 -39.65
C THR A 382 -28.11 -6.16 -40.22
N LYS A 383 -28.08 -4.81 -40.13
CA LYS A 383 -29.18 -3.90 -40.44
C LYS A 383 -30.46 -4.19 -39.62
N VAL A 384 -30.36 -4.98 -38.55
CA VAL A 384 -31.48 -5.39 -37.68
C VAL A 384 -31.34 -4.73 -36.33
N ARG A 385 -32.29 -3.85 -35.94
CA ARG A 385 -32.29 -3.16 -34.64
C ARG A 385 -32.31 -4.12 -33.47
N LYS A 386 -32.99 -5.26 -33.59
CA LYS A 386 -33.10 -6.25 -32.51
C LYS A 386 -31.75 -6.85 -32.14
N SER A 387 -30.86 -7.15 -33.10
CA SER A 387 -29.51 -7.67 -32.88
C SER A 387 -28.64 -6.67 -32.12
N THR A 388 -28.77 -5.38 -32.48
CA THR A 388 -28.06 -4.29 -31.80
C THR A 388 -28.45 -4.18 -30.32
N TRP A 389 -29.75 -4.22 -30.02
CA TRP A 389 -30.22 -4.18 -28.65
C TRP A 389 -29.78 -5.40 -27.84
N ILE A 390 -29.75 -6.60 -28.43
CA ILE A 390 -29.24 -7.81 -27.75
C ILE A 390 -27.79 -7.64 -27.35
N VAL A 391 -26.93 -7.20 -28.30
CA VAL A 391 -25.49 -7.00 -28.03
C VAL A 391 -25.26 -5.86 -27.02
N CYS A 392 -25.97 -4.75 -27.19
CA CYS A 392 -25.88 -3.59 -26.30
C CYS A 392 -26.26 -3.97 -24.85
N SER A 393 -27.39 -4.68 -24.66
CA SER A 393 -27.85 -5.08 -23.34
C SER A 393 -26.94 -6.13 -22.70
N GLN A 394 -26.43 -7.10 -23.51
CA GLN A 394 -25.48 -8.09 -23.03
C GLN A 394 -24.18 -7.46 -22.55
N LEU A 395 -23.57 -6.59 -23.36
CA LEU A 395 -22.35 -5.89 -22.97
C LEU A 395 -22.59 -4.96 -21.78
N GLY A 396 -23.71 -4.22 -21.78
CA GLY A 396 -24.08 -3.37 -20.65
C GLY A 396 -24.20 -4.14 -19.34
N LEU A 397 -24.81 -5.33 -19.37
CA LEU A 397 -24.93 -6.20 -18.22
C LEU A 397 -23.55 -6.74 -17.77
N LEU A 398 -22.70 -7.16 -18.70
CA LEU A 398 -21.35 -7.64 -18.40
C LEU A 398 -20.47 -6.55 -17.77
N TYR A 399 -20.47 -5.34 -18.35
CA TYR A 399 -19.68 -4.23 -17.78
C TYR A 399 -20.24 -3.78 -16.44
N SER A 400 -21.56 -3.77 -16.24
CA SER A 400 -22.17 -3.46 -14.93
C SER A 400 -21.80 -4.52 -13.88
N PHE A 401 -21.86 -5.79 -14.27
CA PHE A 401 -21.45 -6.90 -13.39
C PHE A 401 -19.98 -6.81 -13.00
N LEU A 402 -19.07 -6.57 -13.95
CA LEU A 402 -17.65 -6.41 -13.67
C LEU A 402 -17.39 -5.22 -12.74
N TYR A 403 -18.05 -4.08 -12.98
CA TYR A 403 -17.90 -2.92 -12.10
C TYR A 403 -18.33 -3.21 -10.67
N GLY A 404 -19.47 -3.90 -10.51
CA GLY A 404 -19.93 -4.35 -9.20
C GLY A 404 -18.92 -5.26 -8.49
N LEU A 405 -18.35 -6.22 -9.25
CA LEU A 405 -17.35 -7.16 -8.74
C LEU A 405 -16.07 -6.44 -8.28
N LEU A 406 -15.62 -5.42 -9.01
CA LEU A 406 -14.42 -4.66 -8.68
C LEU A 406 -14.60 -3.75 -7.45
N LYS A 407 -15.84 -3.49 -7.02
CA LYS A 407 -16.15 -2.64 -5.85
C LYS A 407 -16.44 -3.42 -4.57
N ILE A 408 -16.59 -4.74 -4.66
CA ILE A 408 -16.91 -5.60 -3.52
C ILE A 408 -15.61 -6.25 -3.03
N GLU A 409 -15.10 -5.81 -1.88
CA GLU A 409 -13.87 -6.36 -1.28
C GLU A 409 -14.18 -7.60 -0.41
N ASP A 410 -15.16 -7.51 0.50
CA ASP A 410 -15.40 -8.54 1.53
C ASP A 410 -16.02 -9.85 1.01
N PHE A 411 -16.81 -9.81 -0.08
CA PHE A 411 -17.54 -10.97 -0.62
C PHE A 411 -17.18 -11.27 -2.08
N GLN A 412 -16.01 -10.84 -2.54
CA GLN A 412 -15.60 -10.96 -3.93
C GLN A 412 -15.75 -12.37 -4.48
N PHE A 413 -15.22 -13.38 -3.78
CA PHE A 413 -15.28 -14.79 -4.21
C PHE A 413 -16.72 -15.32 -4.35
N ALA A 414 -17.61 -15.00 -3.40
CA ALA A 414 -19.01 -15.41 -3.47
C ALA A 414 -19.75 -14.75 -4.64
N PHE A 415 -19.44 -13.49 -4.91
CA PHE A 415 -20.02 -12.73 -6.01
C PHE A 415 -19.50 -13.24 -7.37
N GLU A 416 -18.22 -13.56 -7.48
CA GLU A 416 -17.60 -14.21 -8.66
C GLU A 416 -18.27 -15.55 -8.97
N ALA A 417 -18.35 -16.43 -7.98
CA ALA A 417 -18.94 -17.77 -8.16
C ALA A 417 -20.42 -17.70 -8.54
N THR A 418 -21.20 -16.82 -7.89
CA THR A 418 -22.61 -16.63 -8.18
C THR A 418 -22.83 -16.02 -9.56
N GLY A 419 -22.02 -15.02 -9.93
CA GLY A 419 -22.08 -14.42 -11.26
C GLY A 419 -21.73 -15.38 -12.36
N LEU A 420 -20.66 -16.17 -12.19
CA LEU A 420 -20.29 -17.21 -13.15
C LEU A 420 -21.40 -18.26 -13.32
N TRP A 421 -22.01 -18.69 -12.22
CA TRP A 421 -23.15 -19.60 -12.26
C TRP A 421 -24.34 -19.01 -13.04
N ILE A 422 -24.73 -17.75 -12.80
CA ILE A 422 -25.80 -17.05 -13.54
C ILE A 422 -25.46 -16.98 -15.04
N ILE A 423 -24.23 -16.64 -15.37
CA ILE A 423 -23.77 -16.55 -16.75
C ILE A 423 -23.89 -17.91 -17.46
N VAL A 424 -23.40 -18.98 -16.81
CA VAL A 424 -23.48 -20.34 -17.37
C VAL A 424 -24.93 -20.78 -17.52
N ALA A 425 -25.79 -20.54 -16.55
CA ALA A 425 -27.23 -20.83 -16.60
C ALA A 425 -27.92 -20.06 -17.73
N ALA A 426 -27.60 -18.78 -17.92
CA ALA A 426 -28.13 -17.98 -19.02
C ALA A 426 -27.66 -18.48 -20.39
N LEU A 427 -26.41 -18.89 -20.52
CA LEU A 427 -25.89 -19.52 -21.73
C LEU A 427 -26.57 -20.85 -22.03
N MET A 428 -26.75 -21.70 -21.03
CA MET A 428 -27.48 -22.96 -21.20
C MET A 428 -28.89 -22.68 -21.69
N TYR A 429 -29.61 -21.72 -21.10
CA TYR A 429 -30.95 -21.35 -21.51
C TYR A 429 -30.99 -20.76 -22.93
N ALA A 430 -30.04 -19.89 -23.28
CA ALA A 430 -29.95 -19.30 -24.61
C ALA A 430 -29.64 -20.33 -25.70
N THR A 431 -28.90 -21.37 -25.39
CA THR A 431 -28.44 -22.39 -26.34
C THR A 431 -29.40 -23.59 -26.44
N ILE A 432 -30.39 -23.70 -25.56
CA ILE A 432 -31.38 -24.81 -25.54
C ILE A 432 -32.14 -24.95 -26.90
N LYS A 433 -32.42 -23.83 -27.55
CA LYS A 433 -33.15 -23.81 -28.84
C LYS A 433 -32.24 -23.99 -30.07
N ILE A 434 -30.94 -24.15 -29.85
CA ILE A 434 -29.95 -24.31 -30.95
C ILE A 434 -29.78 -25.80 -31.22
N ASP A 435 -30.21 -26.25 -32.38
CA ASP A 435 -29.94 -27.61 -32.87
C ASP A 435 -28.50 -27.69 -33.38
N TRP A 436 -27.60 -27.98 -32.43
CA TRP A 436 -26.16 -28.09 -32.71
C TRP A 436 -25.83 -29.20 -33.71
N PHE A 437 -26.59 -30.27 -33.76
CA PHE A 437 -26.34 -31.42 -34.63
C PHE A 437 -26.62 -31.07 -36.10
N ASN A 438 -27.74 -30.45 -36.39
CA ASN A 438 -28.12 -29.99 -37.73
C ASN A 438 -27.33 -28.78 -38.17
N PHE A 439 -26.91 -27.90 -37.29
CA PHE A 439 -26.06 -26.76 -37.59
C PHE A 439 -24.71 -27.19 -38.21
N PHE A 440 -24.09 -28.24 -37.69
CA PHE A 440 -22.85 -28.78 -38.25
C PHE A 440 -23.06 -29.56 -39.57
N LYS A 441 -24.18 -30.28 -39.71
CA LYS A 441 -24.47 -31.10 -40.84
C LYS A 441 -24.85 -30.34 -42.10
N ASP A 442 -25.56 -29.22 -41.95
CA ASP A 442 -25.97 -28.33 -43.05
C ASP A 442 -24.77 -27.57 -43.67
N GLN A 443 -23.75 -27.30 -42.88
CA GLN A 443 -22.48 -26.75 -43.35
C GLN A 443 -21.69 -27.72 -44.23
N SER A 444 -21.72 -29.02 -43.94
CA SER A 444 -21.03 -30.03 -44.74
C SER A 444 -21.70 -30.30 -46.08
N LYS A 445 -23.02 -30.27 -46.15
CA LYS A 445 -23.77 -30.52 -47.41
C LYS A 445 -23.62 -29.40 -48.43
N LYS A 446 -23.59 -28.14 -47.99
CA LYS A 446 -23.41 -27.00 -48.89
C LYS A 446 -22.01 -26.92 -49.49
N GLN A 447 -20.96 -27.39 -48.80
CA GLN A 447 -19.61 -27.48 -49.39
C GLN A 447 -19.47 -28.55 -50.47
N ILE A 448 -20.16 -29.67 -50.30
CA ILE A 448 -20.15 -30.75 -51.27
C ILE A 448 -20.83 -30.34 -52.61
N VAL A 449 -21.87 -29.49 -52.54
CA VAL A 449 -22.59 -29.01 -53.72
C VAL A 449 -21.76 -27.96 -54.48
N ILE A 450 -20.94 -27.16 -53.82
CA ILE A 450 -20.08 -26.17 -54.46
C ILE A 450 -18.87 -26.84 -55.15
N ASN A 451 -18.28 -27.86 -54.54
CA ASN A 451 -17.15 -28.62 -55.16
C ASN A 451 -17.55 -29.54 -56.30
N ASN A 452 -18.84 -29.82 -56.47
CA ASN A 452 -19.34 -30.62 -57.61
C ASN A 452 -19.81 -29.74 -58.81
N GLN A 453 -19.66 -28.41 -58.73
CA GLN A 453 -20.00 -27.48 -59.80
C GLN A 453 -18.77 -26.77 -60.43
N GLU A 454 -17.57 -27.08 -59.94
CA GLU A 454 -16.28 -26.80 -60.58
C GLU A 454 -15.74 -28.10 -61.22
#